data_ecaba883db877402f10a587932389b0b
#
_entry.id   ecaba883db877402f10a587932389b0b
#
_cell.length_a   1.000
_cell.length_b   1.000
_cell.length_c   1.000
_cell.angle_alpha   90.00
_cell.angle_beta   90.00
_cell.angle_gamma   90.00
#
_symmetry.space_group_name_H-M   'P 1'
#
loop_
_entity.id
_entity.type
_entity.pdbx_description
1 polymer ?
#
loop_
_entity_poly.entity_id
_entity_poly.type
_entity_poly.pdbx_seq_one_letter_code
_entity_poly.pdbx_strand_id
1 'polypeptide(L)'
;MTRPSSGAHRLQPPDSPLGVETGSSRRQNPGDQTFRRTVAIQTQGCKLNQADSDQLARHFTEAGFTMVDLAGGADVIVVNTCTVTAAADAKARQALRSARRANPNALVVATGCYPQRAAKELELLEGVDLVAGNTQKEALAALVAAALDGRAPPVSLPETDAGAASIRVTRPPARERVRAMVKIQEGCDQVCAYCIVPKVRGRERSIHPDALVEQINLRVNQGCQEVVLTGTQLGTYGFDLTGINLVGLIRRLLADTGVPRLRVSSLQPQEITGELLDLWQDQRLCPHFHIPLQSGSDPVLAAMRRRYTTAQFAGAVELVRRAIPGAGVTADVIVGFPGEGDNEFRDSLSFAQAMQFSDMHVFPYSRRPGTSAVYLGGQVAEQAKKDRSAQMIAMASDGFSGFRSSQLGLTRRILWETQRQRDGALIWSGLTDNYIRVYTNNPGKLANTITQAQLVELDGDQVAARVV
;
A
#
# COMPACT_ATOMS: atom_id res chain seq x y z
N MET A 1 8.83 48.44 -22.42
CA MET A 1 8.85 49.52 -21.44
C MET A 1 8.64 48.91 -20.05
N THR A 2 9.70 49.00 -19.27
CA THR A 2 9.83 49.06 -17.80
C THR A 2 9.09 47.99 -16.91
N ARG A 3 9.90 47.09 -16.38
CA ARG A 3 9.65 46.40 -15.10
C ARG A 3 9.82 47.43 -13.94
N PRO A 4 9.19 47.19 -12.79
CA PRO A 4 9.84 47.54 -11.53
C PRO A 4 10.15 46.31 -10.68
N SER A 5 11.32 46.37 -10.10
CA SER A 5 11.89 45.59 -9.01
C SER A 5 11.31 46.02 -7.66
N SER A 6 11.08 45.09 -6.73
CA SER A 6 11.03 45.34 -5.28
C SER A 6 11.40 44.03 -4.59
N GLY A 7 12.43 43.90 -3.86
CA GLY A 7 12.76 44.47 -2.60
C GLY A 7 12.45 43.45 -1.51
N ALA A 8 13.48 42.56 -1.19
CA ALA A 8 13.42 41.60 -0.10
C ALA A 8 13.55 42.33 1.25
N HIS A 9 12.56 42.24 2.12
CA HIS A 9 12.68 42.52 3.55
C HIS A 9 12.90 41.24 4.34
N ARG A 10 14.12 41.11 4.85
CA ARG A 10 14.42 40.18 5.96
C ARG A 10 13.86 40.76 7.25
N LEU A 11 13.07 39.99 7.98
CA LEU A 11 12.77 40.27 9.39
C LEU A 11 13.54 39.28 10.25
N GLN A 12 14.35 39.82 11.15
CA GLN A 12 15.04 39.12 12.23
C GLN A 12 14.06 38.79 13.37
N PRO A 13 14.31 37.71 14.12
CA PRO A 13 13.53 37.41 15.31
C PRO A 13 14.00 38.23 16.53
N PRO A 14 13.13 38.56 17.49
CA PRO A 14 13.51 39.26 18.71
C PRO A 14 14.09 38.33 19.78
N ASP A 15 14.96 38.93 20.57
CA ASP A 15 15.73 38.40 21.69
C ASP A 15 14.88 37.89 22.86
N SER A 16 15.47 36.90 23.55
CA SER A 16 15.06 36.43 24.88
C SER A 16 15.31 37.48 25.95
N PRO A 17 14.66 37.39 27.14
CA PRO A 17 15.51 37.16 28.30
C PRO A 17 14.95 36.27 29.45
N LEU A 18 15.93 35.71 30.19
CA LEU A 18 15.96 35.39 31.63
C LEU A 18 15.08 34.21 32.10
N GLY A 19 15.53 33.12 32.64
CA GLY A 19 16.56 32.89 33.64
C GLY A 19 15.87 32.46 34.93
N VAL A 20 16.12 31.26 35.47
CA VAL A 20 16.12 30.89 36.90
C VAL A 20 16.35 29.38 37.04
N GLU A 21 17.52 28.96 37.41
CA GLU A 21 17.99 28.31 38.66
C GLU A 21 17.48 26.93 38.99
N THR A 22 18.40 26.02 38.93
CA THR A 22 19.00 25.15 39.96
C THR A 22 18.15 23.98 40.50
N GLY A 23 18.75 22.82 40.35
CA GLY A 23 18.57 21.82 41.38
C GLY A 23 18.65 20.35 40.97
N SER A 24 19.80 19.79 41.19
CA SER A 24 20.14 18.39 41.39
C SER A 24 20.83 17.67 40.24
N SER A 25 22.14 17.73 40.32
CA SER A 25 23.07 16.84 39.67
C SER A 25 22.85 15.39 40.10
N ARG A 26 22.10 14.62 39.28
CA ARG A 26 22.33 13.19 39.24
C ARG A 26 23.48 12.94 38.32
N ARG A 27 24.65 12.57 38.87
CA ARG A 27 25.80 12.05 38.13
C ARG A 27 25.31 10.87 37.26
N GLN A 28 25.16 11.08 35.96
CA GLN A 28 25.02 10.01 35.01
C GLN A 28 26.39 9.35 34.87
N ASN A 29 26.43 8.05 35.13
CA ASN A 29 27.58 7.20 34.90
C ASN A 29 28.03 7.29 33.42
N PRO A 30 29.30 7.62 33.07
CA PRO A 30 29.74 7.69 31.69
C PRO A 30 30.12 6.30 31.12
N GLY A 31 29.30 5.28 31.37
CA GLY A 31 29.65 3.88 31.07
C GLY A 31 28.68 3.10 30.19
N ASP A 32 27.61 3.69 29.68
CA ASP A 32 26.65 2.92 28.83
C ASP A 32 25.97 3.78 27.75
N GLN A 33 26.77 4.49 26.97
CA GLN A 33 26.36 4.96 25.66
C GLN A 33 26.70 3.87 24.63
N THR A 34 25.98 2.76 24.66
CA THR A 34 25.88 1.94 23.45
C THR A 34 25.26 2.83 22.37
N PHE A 35 26.08 3.31 21.42
CA PHE A 35 25.62 3.99 20.22
C PHE A 35 24.60 3.08 19.53
N ARG A 36 23.29 3.31 19.76
CA ARG A 36 22.25 2.57 19.10
C ARG A 36 22.23 3.00 17.64
N ARG A 37 22.59 2.08 16.76
CA ARG A 37 22.52 2.28 15.30
C ARG A 37 21.11 2.66 14.89
N THR A 38 20.99 3.62 14.00
CA THR A 38 19.71 4.14 13.51
C THR A 38 19.39 3.61 12.14
N VAL A 39 18.10 3.34 11.88
CA VAL A 39 17.61 2.87 10.58
C VAL A 39 16.36 3.63 10.15
N ALA A 40 16.35 4.05 8.87
CA ALA A 40 15.18 4.60 8.21
C ALA A 40 14.70 3.64 7.11
N ILE A 41 13.39 3.45 6.99
CA ILE A 41 12.79 2.61 5.95
C ILE A 41 11.92 3.45 5.02
N GLN A 42 12.25 3.45 3.73
CA GLN A 42 11.44 4.05 2.67
C GLN A 42 10.71 2.96 1.91
N THR A 43 9.37 3.03 1.90
CA THR A 43 8.52 2.05 1.21
C THR A 43 8.05 2.58 -0.12
N GLN A 44 8.14 1.75 -1.16
CA GLN A 44 7.56 2.02 -2.47
C GLN A 44 6.64 0.89 -2.91
N GLY A 45 5.63 1.22 -3.71
CA GLY A 45 4.73 0.25 -4.34
C GLY A 45 3.42 0.01 -3.58
N CYS A 46 3.05 -1.25 -3.39
CA CYS A 46 1.72 -1.68 -2.97
C CYS A 46 1.54 -1.82 -1.43
N LYS A 47 0.31 -2.08 -1.02
CA LYS A 47 -0.04 -2.37 0.39
C LYS A 47 0.77 -3.52 0.98
N LEU A 48 1.12 -4.52 0.15
CA LEU A 48 1.93 -5.65 0.58
C LEU A 48 3.38 -5.23 0.91
N ASN A 49 3.99 -4.34 0.11
CA ASN A 49 5.29 -3.76 0.45
C ASN A 49 5.23 -2.93 1.73
N GLN A 50 4.08 -2.31 2.01
CA GLN A 50 3.88 -1.57 3.25
C GLN A 50 3.84 -2.51 4.46
N ALA A 51 3.10 -3.62 4.36
CA ALA A 51 3.09 -4.67 5.38
C ALA A 51 4.50 -5.26 5.62
N ASP A 52 5.25 -5.49 4.52
CA ASP A 52 6.64 -5.95 4.60
C ASP A 52 7.55 -4.93 5.31
N SER A 53 7.39 -3.63 5.03
CA SER A 53 8.19 -2.58 5.71
C SER A 53 7.86 -2.47 7.19
N ASP A 54 6.59 -2.64 7.56
CA ASP A 54 6.18 -2.69 8.96
C ASP A 54 6.78 -3.92 9.67
N GLN A 55 6.95 -5.05 8.99
CA GLN A 55 7.64 -6.23 9.51
C GLN A 55 9.16 -5.98 9.62
N LEU A 56 9.78 -5.41 8.60
CA LEU A 56 11.20 -5.05 8.63
C LEU A 56 11.53 -4.10 9.78
N ALA A 57 10.69 -3.08 10.01
CA ALA A 57 10.88 -2.15 11.12
C ALA A 57 10.88 -2.86 12.49
N ARG A 58 10.07 -3.92 12.64
CA ARG A 58 10.09 -4.75 13.84
C ARG A 58 11.40 -5.53 13.97
N HIS A 59 11.82 -6.24 12.91
CA HIS A 59 13.07 -7.00 12.92
C HIS A 59 14.29 -6.13 13.23
N PHE A 60 14.33 -4.90 12.69
CA PHE A 60 15.39 -3.95 13.03
C PHE A 60 15.34 -3.51 14.50
N THR A 61 14.15 -3.24 15.03
CA THR A 61 13.98 -2.86 16.44
C THR A 61 14.43 -3.98 17.38
N GLU A 62 14.09 -5.24 17.04
CA GLU A 62 14.52 -6.44 17.78
C GLU A 62 16.01 -6.66 17.72
N ALA A 63 16.61 -6.35 16.59
CA ALA A 63 18.06 -6.38 16.40
C ALA A 63 18.80 -5.21 17.08
N GLY A 64 18.08 -4.35 17.84
CA GLY A 64 18.67 -3.26 18.63
C GLY A 64 18.82 -1.93 17.88
N PHE A 65 18.29 -1.82 16.65
CA PHE A 65 18.30 -0.54 15.91
C PHE A 65 17.21 0.40 16.40
N THR A 66 17.47 1.69 16.34
CA THR A 66 16.47 2.74 16.58
C THR A 66 15.88 3.20 15.25
N MET A 67 14.54 3.13 15.13
CA MET A 67 13.84 3.64 13.94
C MET A 67 13.83 5.16 13.95
N VAL A 68 14.24 5.76 12.82
CA VAL A 68 14.23 7.23 12.61
C VAL A 68 13.57 7.58 11.28
N ASP A 69 13.26 8.86 11.11
CA ASP A 69 12.81 9.38 9.81
C ASP A 69 13.99 9.54 8.85
N LEU A 70 13.71 9.48 7.54
CA LEU A 70 14.72 9.69 6.49
C LEU A 70 15.49 11.01 6.65
N ALA A 71 14.85 12.07 7.16
CA ALA A 71 15.46 13.36 7.42
C ALA A 71 16.35 13.38 8.68
N GLY A 72 16.32 12.33 9.50
CA GLY A 72 17.01 12.27 10.80
C GLY A 72 18.46 11.80 10.77
N GLY A 73 19.08 11.63 9.60
CA GLY A 73 20.49 11.21 9.51
C GLY A 73 20.73 9.77 9.94
N ALA A 74 19.96 8.81 9.40
CA ALA A 74 20.06 7.39 9.75
C ALA A 74 21.39 6.78 9.32
N ASP A 75 21.96 5.88 10.15
CA ASP A 75 23.14 5.07 9.81
C ASP A 75 22.85 4.07 8.68
N VAL A 76 21.59 3.65 8.57
CA VAL A 76 21.11 2.71 7.55
C VAL A 76 19.84 3.26 6.89
N ILE A 77 19.79 3.25 5.57
CA ILE A 77 18.59 3.59 4.80
C ILE A 77 18.16 2.37 3.99
N VAL A 78 17.03 1.78 4.35
CA VAL A 78 16.42 0.64 3.65
C VAL A 78 15.36 1.14 2.68
N VAL A 79 15.51 0.87 1.39
CA VAL A 79 14.49 1.17 0.37
C VAL A 79 13.80 -0.14 -0.03
N ASN A 80 12.55 -0.32 0.44
CA ASN A 80 11.72 -1.46 0.07
C ASN A 80 11.02 -1.15 -1.27
N THR A 81 11.43 -1.83 -2.32
CA THR A 81 11.16 -1.47 -3.72
C THR A 81 10.07 -2.31 -4.38
N CYS A 82 9.42 -1.72 -5.37
CA CYS A 82 8.47 -2.38 -6.27
C CYS A 82 9.08 -2.54 -7.68
N THR A 83 8.58 -3.53 -8.45
CA THR A 83 9.01 -3.77 -9.84
C THR A 83 7.84 -4.16 -10.77
N VAL A 84 6.59 -3.90 -10.36
CA VAL A 84 5.43 -4.29 -11.19
C VAL A 84 5.32 -3.50 -12.49
N THR A 85 5.94 -2.32 -12.58
CA THR A 85 6.03 -1.51 -13.79
C THR A 85 7.45 -0.95 -13.99
N ALA A 86 7.79 -0.55 -15.23
CA ALA A 86 9.07 0.14 -15.51
C ALA A 86 9.18 1.48 -14.76
N ALA A 87 8.06 2.17 -14.59
CA ALA A 87 7.99 3.40 -13.79
C ALA A 87 8.32 3.13 -12.32
N ALA A 88 7.89 1.99 -11.76
CA ALA A 88 8.24 1.60 -10.40
C ALA A 88 9.76 1.37 -10.25
N ASP A 89 10.39 0.70 -11.21
CA ASP A 89 11.86 0.53 -11.23
C ASP A 89 12.59 1.88 -11.29
N ALA A 90 12.12 2.80 -12.15
CA ALA A 90 12.71 4.14 -12.25
C ALA A 90 12.61 4.92 -10.92
N LYS A 91 11.44 4.88 -10.28
CA LYS A 91 11.22 5.48 -8.95
C LYS A 91 12.12 4.85 -7.88
N ALA A 92 12.31 3.52 -7.93
CA ALA A 92 13.19 2.81 -7.00
C ALA A 92 14.65 3.26 -7.15
N ARG A 93 15.18 3.32 -8.40
CA ARG A 93 16.52 3.85 -8.65
C ARG A 93 16.67 5.30 -8.20
N GLN A 94 15.68 6.13 -8.45
CA GLN A 94 15.67 7.52 -7.99
C GLN A 94 15.72 7.61 -6.45
N ALA A 95 14.93 6.80 -5.75
CA ALA A 95 14.90 6.78 -4.28
C ALA A 95 16.25 6.34 -3.70
N LEU A 96 16.87 5.30 -4.25
CA LEU A 96 18.20 4.84 -3.83
C LEU A 96 19.27 5.92 -4.01
N ARG A 97 19.31 6.56 -5.19
CA ARG A 97 20.23 7.69 -5.42
C ARG A 97 19.94 8.87 -4.49
N SER A 98 18.67 9.14 -4.18
CA SER A 98 18.29 10.22 -3.26
C SER A 98 18.69 9.90 -1.83
N ALA A 99 18.56 8.64 -1.39
CA ALA A 99 19.04 8.18 -0.09
C ALA A 99 20.55 8.41 0.08
N ARG A 100 21.35 8.02 -0.92
CA ARG A 100 22.81 8.24 -0.92
C ARG A 100 23.16 9.73 -0.86
N ARG A 101 22.48 10.59 -1.66
CA ARG A 101 22.74 12.04 -1.64
C ARG A 101 22.36 12.69 -0.32
N ALA A 102 21.25 12.24 0.28
CA ALA A 102 20.79 12.81 1.56
C ALA A 102 21.71 12.44 2.72
N ASN A 103 22.29 11.24 2.72
CA ASN A 103 23.26 10.81 3.72
C ASN A 103 24.38 9.98 3.06
N PRO A 104 25.51 10.62 2.68
CA PRO A 104 26.62 9.96 2.02
C PRO A 104 27.27 8.83 2.85
N ASN A 105 27.15 8.89 4.18
CA ASN A 105 27.78 7.94 5.09
C ASN A 105 26.87 6.78 5.50
N ALA A 106 25.56 6.83 5.15
CA ALA A 106 24.62 5.77 5.48
C ALA A 106 24.87 4.50 4.66
N LEU A 107 24.65 3.35 5.25
CA LEU A 107 24.53 2.08 4.51
C LEU A 107 23.20 2.09 3.75
N VAL A 108 23.24 2.17 2.42
CA VAL A 108 22.01 2.18 1.57
C VAL A 108 21.70 0.76 1.11
N VAL A 109 20.52 0.29 1.53
CA VAL A 109 20.06 -1.09 1.32
C VAL A 109 18.87 -1.09 0.35
N ALA A 110 18.97 -1.84 -0.73
CA ALA A 110 17.86 -2.13 -1.63
C ALA A 110 17.22 -3.46 -1.27
N THR A 111 15.90 -3.48 -0.99
CA THR A 111 15.14 -4.71 -0.75
C THR A 111 13.81 -4.72 -1.50
N GLY A 112 13.11 -5.85 -1.50
CA GLY A 112 11.78 -5.96 -2.09
C GLY A 112 11.76 -6.65 -3.46
N CYS A 113 10.78 -6.27 -4.29
CA CYS A 113 10.51 -6.96 -5.55
C CYS A 113 11.55 -6.66 -6.65
N TYR A 114 12.16 -5.47 -6.65
CA TYR A 114 13.14 -5.12 -7.68
C TYR A 114 14.45 -5.91 -7.50
N PRO A 115 15.07 -5.99 -6.32
CA PRO A 115 16.20 -6.90 -6.09
C PRO A 115 15.90 -8.34 -6.49
N GLN A 116 14.71 -8.85 -6.16
CA GLN A 116 14.30 -10.21 -6.51
C GLN A 116 14.23 -10.44 -8.02
N ARG A 117 13.90 -9.41 -8.82
CA ARG A 117 13.87 -9.50 -10.28
C ARG A 117 15.23 -9.30 -10.93
N ALA A 118 16.00 -8.34 -10.42
CA ALA A 118 17.17 -7.81 -11.12
C ALA A 118 18.24 -7.30 -10.13
N ALA A 119 18.74 -8.20 -9.26
CA ALA A 119 19.76 -7.85 -8.27
C ALA A 119 20.99 -7.20 -8.92
N LYS A 120 21.51 -7.79 -10.00
CA LYS A 120 22.69 -7.28 -10.72
C LYS A 120 22.55 -5.83 -11.22
N GLU A 121 21.33 -5.42 -11.63
CA GLU A 121 21.10 -4.02 -12.03
C GLU A 121 21.30 -3.06 -10.85
N LEU A 122 20.95 -3.50 -9.63
CA LEU A 122 21.06 -2.70 -8.41
C LEU A 122 22.44 -2.76 -7.77
N GLU A 123 23.15 -3.88 -7.88
CA GLU A 123 24.54 -4.03 -7.44
C GLU A 123 25.49 -3.10 -8.22
N LEU A 124 25.16 -2.85 -9.50
CA LEU A 124 25.90 -1.92 -10.35
C LEU A 124 25.45 -0.44 -10.18
N LEU A 125 24.40 -0.19 -9.37
CA LEU A 125 23.91 1.15 -9.16
C LEU A 125 24.75 1.88 -8.11
N GLU A 126 25.44 2.93 -8.54
CA GLU A 126 26.22 3.76 -7.65
C GLU A 126 25.39 4.24 -6.45
N GLY A 127 25.96 4.05 -5.24
CA GLY A 127 25.33 4.45 -4.00
C GLY A 127 24.42 3.42 -3.36
N VAL A 128 24.39 2.17 -3.85
CA VAL A 128 23.77 1.00 -3.19
C VAL A 128 24.87 0.13 -2.61
N ASP A 129 24.81 -0.15 -1.31
CA ASP A 129 25.83 -0.92 -0.60
C ASP A 129 25.41 -2.38 -0.39
N LEU A 130 24.09 -2.62 -0.23
CA LEU A 130 23.55 -3.95 0.02
C LEU A 130 22.27 -4.17 -0.79
N VAL A 131 22.20 -5.33 -1.45
CA VAL A 131 21.03 -5.76 -2.25
C VAL A 131 20.50 -7.07 -1.67
N ALA A 132 19.21 -7.07 -1.25
CA ALA A 132 18.55 -8.22 -0.64
C ALA A 132 17.15 -8.43 -1.19
N GLY A 133 16.86 -9.62 -1.72
CA GLY A 133 15.54 -9.97 -2.28
C GLY A 133 14.46 -10.22 -1.22
N ASN A 134 13.26 -10.57 -1.69
CA ASN A 134 12.13 -10.88 -0.81
C ASN A 134 12.40 -12.08 0.10
N THR A 135 13.16 -13.07 -0.37
CA THR A 135 13.51 -14.28 0.40
C THR A 135 14.47 -14.02 1.57
N GLN A 136 15.16 -12.87 1.56
CA GLN A 136 16.14 -12.49 2.57
C GLN A 136 15.60 -11.48 3.59
N LYS A 137 14.33 -11.05 3.48
CA LYS A 137 13.76 -10.01 4.33
C LYS A 137 13.81 -10.34 5.82
N GLU A 138 13.63 -11.60 6.18
CA GLU A 138 13.68 -12.03 7.60
C GLU A 138 15.07 -11.91 8.20
N ALA A 139 16.11 -12.19 7.40
CA ALA A 139 17.48 -12.06 7.82
C ALA A 139 18.06 -10.65 7.63
N LEU A 140 17.30 -9.71 7.04
CA LEU A 140 17.84 -8.42 6.60
C LEU A 140 18.50 -7.61 7.72
N ALA A 141 17.90 -7.59 8.90
CA ALA A 141 18.46 -6.86 10.05
C ALA A 141 19.82 -7.44 10.48
N ALA A 142 19.96 -8.78 10.47
CA ALA A 142 21.22 -9.44 10.76
C ALA A 142 22.28 -9.21 9.68
N LEU A 143 21.88 -9.23 8.40
CA LEU A 143 22.76 -8.92 7.26
C LEU A 143 23.29 -7.49 7.34
N VAL A 144 22.42 -6.53 7.65
CA VAL A 144 22.79 -5.13 7.83
C VAL A 144 23.73 -4.95 9.03
N ALA A 145 23.47 -5.60 10.16
CA ALA A 145 24.35 -5.55 11.32
C ALA A 145 25.76 -6.08 10.98
N ALA A 146 25.83 -7.22 10.27
CA ALA A 146 27.09 -7.79 9.82
C ALA A 146 27.85 -6.87 8.84
N ALA A 147 27.11 -6.21 7.90
CA ALA A 147 27.70 -5.27 6.96
C ALA A 147 28.32 -4.05 7.67
N LEU A 148 27.63 -3.50 8.67
CA LEU A 148 28.14 -2.38 9.49
C LEU A 148 29.38 -2.77 10.31
N ASP A 149 29.51 -4.04 10.68
CA ASP A 149 30.68 -4.57 11.38
C ASP A 149 31.84 -4.97 10.45
N GLY A 150 31.72 -4.71 9.14
CA GLY A 150 32.71 -5.09 8.14
C GLY A 150 32.81 -6.59 7.90
N ARG A 151 31.83 -7.39 8.34
CA ARG A 151 31.82 -8.86 8.29
C ARG A 151 30.97 -9.49 7.19
N ALA A 152 30.23 -8.68 6.45
CA ALA A 152 29.30 -9.22 5.46
C ALA A 152 30.06 -9.66 4.20
N PRO A 153 29.88 -10.90 3.73
CA PRO A 153 30.18 -11.26 2.37
C PRO A 153 29.23 -10.54 1.41
N PRO A 154 29.61 -10.29 0.15
CA PRO A 154 28.67 -9.86 -0.86
C PRO A 154 27.53 -10.88 -0.91
N VAL A 155 26.30 -10.43 -0.72
CA VAL A 155 25.13 -11.31 -0.62
C VAL A 155 24.76 -11.76 -2.02
N SER A 156 25.24 -12.93 -2.44
CA SER A 156 24.65 -13.66 -3.54
C SER A 156 23.28 -14.20 -3.10
N LEU A 157 22.24 -13.95 -3.89
CA LEU A 157 20.91 -14.50 -3.64
C LEU A 157 20.99 -16.04 -3.64
N PRO A 158 20.66 -16.75 -2.54
CA PRO A 158 20.49 -18.19 -2.65
C PRO A 158 19.24 -18.48 -3.47
N GLU A 159 19.37 -19.31 -4.48
CA GLU A 159 18.26 -19.95 -5.19
C GLU A 159 17.66 -21.05 -4.28
N THR A 160 17.03 -20.69 -3.20
CA THR A 160 16.43 -21.71 -2.34
C THR A 160 14.97 -21.41 -2.06
N ASP A 161 14.16 -22.44 -2.24
CA ASP A 161 12.82 -22.56 -1.70
C ASP A 161 12.81 -22.10 -0.25
N ALA A 162 12.18 -20.96 0.00
CA ALA A 162 12.02 -20.46 1.36
C ALA A 162 11.07 -21.41 2.10
N GLY A 163 11.63 -22.26 2.92
CA GLY A 163 10.89 -23.01 3.92
C GLY A 163 10.04 -22.07 4.77
N ALA A 164 8.92 -22.57 5.25
CA ALA A 164 7.97 -21.83 6.06
C ALA A 164 8.68 -21.14 7.24
N ALA A 165 8.94 -19.86 7.09
CA ALA A 165 9.48 -19.05 8.15
C ALA A 165 8.36 -18.77 9.14
N SER A 166 8.55 -19.17 10.38
CA SER A 166 7.63 -18.87 11.48
C SER A 166 7.60 -17.36 11.69
N ILE A 167 6.45 -16.74 11.47
CA ILE A 167 6.25 -15.32 11.77
C ILE A 167 6.25 -15.19 13.29
N ARG A 168 7.35 -14.67 13.84
CA ARG A 168 7.37 -14.26 15.24
C ARG A 168 6.58 -12.97 15.38
N VAL A 169 5.58 -12.98 16.22
CA VAL A 169 4.80 -11.79 16.56
C VAL A 169 5.58 -10.95 17.56
N THR A 170 5.95 -9.75 17.13
CA THR A 170 6.80 -8.88 17.94
C THR A 170 6.26 -7.46 17.95
N ARG A 171 6.62 -6.71 19.01
CA ARG A 171 6.10 -5.36 19.28
C ARG A 171 6.47 -4.40 18.13
N PRO A 172 5.52 -3.70 17.49
CA PRO A 172 5.82 -2.73 16.46
C PRO A 172 6.50 -1.48 16.99
N PRO A 173 7.22 -0.74 16.10
CA PRO A 173 7.81 0.54 16.46
C PRO A 173 6.73 1.57 16.79
N ALA A 174 7.10 2.51 17.65
CA ALA A 174 6.22 3.49 18.30
C ALA A 174 5.56 4.54 17.38
N ARG A 175 5.54 4.38 16.07
CA ARG A 175 4.80 5.25 15.15
C ARG A 175 3.47 4.62 14.82
N GLU A 176 2.45 5.02 15.54
CA GLU A 176 1.06 4.63 15.39
C GLU A 176 0.54 5.06 14.00
N ARG A 177 0.47 4.12 13.06
CA ARG A 177 -0.34 4.32 11.87
C ARG A 177 -1.79 4.08 12.26
N VAL A 178 -2.65 5.01 11.89
CA VAL A 178 -4.10 4.92 12.07
C VAL A 178 -4.68 3.64 11.44
N ARG A 179 -4.05 3.18 10.33
CA ARG A 179 -4.38 1.94 9.62
C ARG A 179 -3.17 1.02 9.51
N ALA A 180 -3.34 -0.25 9.85
CA ALA A 180 -2.31 -1.30 9.71
C ALA A 180 -2.58 -2.18 8.49
N MET A 181 -1.56 -2.38 7.64
CA MET A 181 -1.60 -3.38 6.58
C MET A 181 -1.15 -4.72 7.16
N VAL A 182 -2.03 -5.71 7.15
CA VAL A 182 -1.74 -7.06 7.65
C VAL A 182 -1.70 -8.02 6.49
N LYS A 183 -0.50 -8.54 6.22
CA LYS A 183 -0.29 -9.56 5.21
C LYS A 183 -0.85 -10.88 5.70
N ILE A 184 -1.84 -11.45 4.98
CA ILE A 184 -2.43 -12.74 5.29
C ILE A 184 -1.95 -13.84 4.34
N GLN A 185 -1.47 -13.46 3.14
CA GLN A 185 -1.06 -14.35 2.08
C GLN A 185 0.03 -13.70 1.24
N GLU A 186 0.95 -14.47 0.69
CA GLU A 186 2.01 -14.02 -0.21
C GLU A 186 2.19 -14.99 -1.37
N GLY A 187 2.76 -14.49 -2.50
CA GLY A 187 2.94 -15.28 -3.71
C GLY A 187 1.64 -15.45 -4.52
N CYS A 188 1.77 -16.00 -5.73
CA CYS A 188 0.63 -16.25 -6.61
C CYS A 188 0.98 -17.34 -7.62
N ASP A 189 0.13 -18.36 -7.72
CA ASP A 189 0.27 -19.46 -8.67
C ASP A 189 -0.48 -19.18 -9.99
N GLN A 190 -1.15 -18.04 -10.11
CA GLN A 190 -1.77 -17.62 -11.36
C GLN A 190 -0.71 -17.06 -12.33
N VAL A 191 -0.84 -17.47 -13.60
CA VAL A 191 0.11 -17.11 -14.66
C VAL A 191 -0.46 -16.04 -15.60
N CYS A 192 -1.00 -14.95 -15.04
CA CYS A 192 -1.45 -13.82 -15.86
C CYS A 192 -0.30 -13.33 -16.76
N ALA A 193 -0.60 -13.09 -18.05
CA ALA A 193 0.42 -12.88 -19.08
C ALA A 193 1.33 -11.68 -18.81
N TYR A 194 0.84 -10.66 -18.11
CA TYR A 194 1.56 -9.41 -17.81
C TYR A 194 2.26 -9.42 -16.43
N CYS A 195 1.93 -10.40 -15.56
CA CYS A 195 2.26 -10.28 -14.14
C CYS A 195 3.62 -10.87 -13.80
N ILE A 196 4.44 -10.08 -13.12
CA ILE A 196 5.78 -10.48 -12.64
C ILE A 196 5.73 -11.09 -11.23
N VAL A 197 4.60 -10.98 -10.53
CA VAL A 197 4.47 -11.36 -9.11
C VAL A 197 4.89 -12.81 -8.83
N PRO A 198 4.49 -13.83 -9.62
CA PRO A 198 4.94 -15.21 -9.37
C PRO A 198 6.47 -15.34 -9.33
N LYS A 199 7.19 -14.54 -10.11
CA LYS A 199 8.66 -14.58 -10.17
C LYS A 199 9.34 -13.84 -9.03
N VAL A 200 8.70 -12.81 -8.49
CA VAL A 200 9.32 -11.96 -7.45
C VAL A 200 8.81 -12.22 -6.04
N ARG A 201 7.67 -12.92 -5.91
CA ARG A 201 7.11 -13.29 -4.60
C ARG A 201 6.90 -14.79 -4.42
N GLY A 202 7.20 -15.57 -5.46
CA GLY A 202 7.14 -17.04 -5.43
C GLY A 202 5.71 -17.59 -5.43
N ARG A 203 5.62 -18.85 -4.98
CA ARG A 203 4.39 -19.61 -4.84
C ARG A 203 3.47 -19.04 -3.75
N GLU A 204 2.19 -19.31 -3.86
CA GLU A 204 1.20 -18.93 -2.85
C GLU A 204 1.54 -19.57 -1.50
N ARG A 205 1.39 -18.77 -0.44
CA ARG A 205 1.56 -19.18 0.95
C ARG A 205 0.64 -18.36 1.84
N SER A 206 -0.08 -19.03 2.72
CA SER A 206 -0.98 -18.42 3.69
C SER A 206 -0.30 -18.30 5.06
N ILE A 207 -0.64 -17.26 5.81
CA ILE A 207 -0.19 -17.09 7.20
C ILE A 207 -1.21 -17.77 8.09
N HIS A 208 -0.74 -18.55 9.08
CA HIS A 208 -1.61 -19.29 9.98
C HIS A 208 -2.58 -18.36 10.74
N PRO A 209 -3.86 -18.73 10.89
CA PRO A 209 -4.87 -17.88 11.52
C PRO A 209 -4.51 -17.41 12.92
N ASP A 210 -3.90 -18.27 13.75
CA ASP A 210 -3.52 -17.90 15.12
C ASP A 210 -2.51 -16.75 15.13
N ALA A 211 -1.52 -16.79 14.26
CA ALA A 211 -0.54 -15.72 14.11
C ALA A 211 -1.18 -14.40 13.64
N LEU A 212 -2.22 -14.49 12.80
CA LEU A 212 -2.97 -13.31 12.34
C LEU A 212 -3.82 -12.71 13.45
N VAL A 213 -4.50 -13.54 14.26
CA VAL A 213 -5.26 -13.09 15.42
C VAL A 213 -4.34 -12.38 16.42
N GLU A 214 -3.20 -13.00 16.75
CA GLU A 214 -2.21 -12.41 17.67
C GLU A 214 -1.68 -11.07 17.11
N GLN A 215 -1.30 -11.04 15.83
CA GLN A 215 -0.80 -9.83 15.18
C GLN A 215 -1.84 -8.70 15.19
N ILE A 216 -3.11 -8.99 14.90
CA ILE A 216 -4.17 -7.99 14.88
C ILE A 216 -4.46 -7.49 16.27
N ASN A 217 -4.58 -8.37 17.28
CA ASN A 217 -4.79 -7.96 18.67
C ASN A 217 -3.66 -7.07 19.19
N LEU A 218 -2.42 -7.39 18.84
CA LEU A 218 -1.27 -6.54 19.18
C LEU A 218 -1.42 -5.12 18.57
N ARG A 219 -1.88 -5.02 17.31
CA ARG A 219 -2.11 -3.72 16.64
C ARG A 219 -3.26 -2.94 17.29
N VAL A 220 -4.35 -3.63 17.62
CA VAL A 220 -5.51 -3.02 18.28
C VAL A 220 -5.12 -2.48 19.67
N ASN A 221 -4.38 -3.24 20.45
CA ASN A 221 -3.87 -2.83 21.76
C ASN A 221 -2.92 -1.61 21.68
N GLN A 222 -2.36 -1.34 20.52
CA GLN A 222 -1.54 -0.15 20.23
C GLN A 222 -2.35 1.02 19.66
N GLY A 223 -3.68 0.93 19.67
CA GLY A 223 -4.56 2.00 19.21
C GLY A 223 -4.90 1.97 17.73
N CYS A 224 -4.51 0.94 16.97
CA CYS A 224 -4.86 0.83 15.53
C CYS A 224 -6.38 0.72 15.37
N GLN A 225 -6.98 1.62 14.57
CA GLN A 225 -8.42 1.68 14.36
C GLN A 225 -8.90 0.90 13.13
N GLU A 226 -8.05 0.68 12.14
CA GLU A 226 -8.39 -0.09 10.94
C GLU A 226 -7.28 -1.06 10.56
N VAL A 227 -7.64 -2.32 10.38
CA VAL A 227 -6.78 -3.34 9.79
C VAL A 227 -7.20 -3.57 8.34
N VAL A 228 -6.24 -3.56 7.43
CA VAL A 228 -6.44 -3.89 6.01
C VAL A 228 -5.76 -5.24 5.74
N LEU A 229 -6.57 -6.27 5.52
CA LEU A 229 -6.07 -7.57 5.08
C LEU A 229 -5.48 -7.43 3.68
N THR A 230 -4.23 -7.80 3.52
CA THR A 230 -3.54 -7.68 2.24
C THR A 230 -2.80 -8.96 1.87
N GLY A 231 -2.66 -9.18 0.57
CA GLY A 231 -1.96 -10.31 0.00
C GLY A 231 -1.82 -10.14 -1.51
N THR A 232 -1.28 -11.14 -2.15
CA THR A 232 -1.18 -11.18 -3.61
C THR A 232 -2.47 -11.69 -4.25
N GLN A 233 -3.08 -12.72 -3.65
CA GLN A 233 -4.30 -13.40 -4.10
C GLN A 233 -5.11 -13.81 -2.89
N LEU A 234 -5.93 -12.91 -2.35
CA LEU A 234 -6.63 -13.14 -1.08
C LEU A 234 -7.64 -14.29 -1.13
N GLY A 235 -8.34 -14.45 -2.25
CA GLY A 235 -9.38 -15.46 -2.37
C GLY A 235 -8.87 -16.90 -2.32
N THR A 236 -7.57 -17.12 -2.53
CA THR A 236 -6.95 -18.44 -2.38
C THR A 236 -6.36 -18.68 -0.98
N TYR A 237 -6.58 -17.75 -0.04
CA TYR A 237 -6.10 -17.93 1.34
C TYR A 237 -6.58 -19.26 1.92
N GLY A 238 -5.66 -19.97 2.52
CA GLY A 238 -5.92 -21.25 3.17
C GLY A 238 -5.79 -22.47 2.27
N PHE A 239 -5.48 -22.29 0.96
CA PHE A 239 -5.31 -23.43 0.05
C PHE A 239 -4.22 -24.41 0.51
N ASP A 240 -3.20 -23.90 1.21
CA ASP A 240 -2.07 -24.62 1.78
C ASP A 240 -2.24 -24.92 3.29
N LEU A 241 -3.41 -24.59 3.85
CA LEU A 241 -3.79 -24.85 5.24
C LEU A 241 -4.98 -25.81 5.30
N THR A 242 -5.03 -26.63 6.34
CA THR A 242 -6.14 -27.57 6.52
C THR A 242 -7.36 -26.90 7.14
N GLY A 243 -8.53 -27.04 6.50
CA GLY A 243 -9.82 -26.72 7.11
C GLY A 243 -10.16 -25.25 7.24
N ILE A 244 -9.45 -24.35 6.56
CA ILE A 244 -9.74 -22.91 6.58
C ILE A 244 -9.60 -22.29 5.19
N ASN A 245 -10.46 -21.33 4.90
CA ASN A 245 -10.41 -20.45 3.73
C ASN A 245 -10.54 -19.00 4.14
N LEU A 246 -10.61 -18.07 3.18
CA LEU A 246 -10.76 -16.64 3.45
C LEU A 246 -12.00 -16.31 4.29
N VAL A 247 -13.13 -16.96 4.00
CA VAL A 247 -14.39 -16.76 4.76
C VAL A 247 -14.21 -17.19 6.21
N GLY A 248 -13.65 -18.37 6.43
CA GLY A 248 -13.33 -18.89 7.76
C GLY A 248 -12.33 -18.00 8.52
N LEU A 249 -11.31 -17.49 7.82
CA LEU A 249 -10.39 -16.52 8.42
C LEU A 249 -11.10 -15.25 8.88
N ILE A 250 -11.90 -14.62 8.00
CA ILE A 250 -12.60 -13.37 8.36
C ILE A 250 -13.53 -13.60 9.55
N ARG A 251 -14.32 -14.70 9.57
CA ARG A 251 -15.17 -15.06 10.72
C ARG A 251 -14.35 -15.16 12.00
N ARG A 252 -13.21 -15.82 11.95
CA ARG A 252 -12.33 -15.97 13.10
C ARG A 252 -11.75 -14.63 13.56
N LEU A 253 -11.27 -13.79 12.64
CA LEU A 253 -10.77 -12.46 12.99
C LEU A 253 -11.84 -11.58 13.65
N LEU A 254 -13.08 -11.66 13.17
CA LEU A 254 -14.21 -10.95 13.78
C LEU A 254 -14.56 -11.51 15.18
N ALA A 255 -14.43 -12.81 15.39
CA ALA A 255 -14.71 -13.44 16.69
C ALA A 255 -13.60 -13.19 17.73
N ASP A 256 -12.34 -13.33 17.31
CA ASP A 256 -11.18 -13.42 18.21
C ASP A 256 -10.41 -12.11 18.37
N THR A 257 -10.83 -11.03 17.65
CA THR A 257 -10.18 -9.72 17.74
C THR A 257 -11.15 -8.59 18.02
N GLY A 258 -10.66 -7.58 18.74
CA GLY A 258 -11.38 -6.33 18.98
C GLY A 258 -11.18 -5.26 17.91
N VAL A 259 -10.81 -5.62 16.68
CA VAL A 259 -10.54 -4.65 15.63
C VAL A 259 -11.78 -3.77 15.32
N PRO A 260 -11.68 -2.42 15.42
CA PRO A 260 -12.86 -1.56 15.19
C PRO A 260 -13.30 -1.50 13.74
N ARG A 261 -12.35 -1.62 12.77
CA ARG A 261 -12.63 -1.66 11.33
C ARG A 261 -11.72 -2.69 10.66
N LEU A 262 -12.30 -3.56 9.85
CA LEU A 262 -11.62 -4.56 9.06
C LEU A 262 -11.91 -4.34 7.57
N ARG A 263 -10.88 -4.17 6.77
CA ARG A 263 -10.99 -3.99 5.33
C ARG A 263 -10.32 -5.14 4.61
N VAL A 264 -11.00 -5.69 3.62
CA VAL A 264 -10.44 -6.69 2.71
C VAL A 264 -9.89 -5.96 1.49
N SER A 265 -8.68 -6.28 1.05
CA SER A 265 -8.11 -5.66 -0.15
C SER A 265 -8.65 -6.31 -1.43
N SER A 266 -7.81 -6.63 -2.42
CA SER A 266 -8.27 -7.07 -3.75
C SER A 266 -8.83 -8.49 -3.74
N LEU A 267 -10.02 -8.65 -4.34
CA LEU A 267 -10.69 -9.92 -4.58
C LEU A 267 -10.96 -10.09 -6.08
N GLN A 268 -10.81 -11.30 -6.60
CA GLN A 268 -11.17 -11.58 -7.99
C GLN A 268 -12.70 -11.73 -8.12
N PRO A 269 -13.30 -11.50 -9.30
CA PRO A 269 -14.75 -11.60 -9.49
C PRO A 269 -15.33 -12.95 -9.03
N GLN A 270 -14.64 -14.05 -9.33
CA GLN A 270 -15.08 -15.39 -8.95
C GLN A 270 -14.99 -15.69 -7.43
N GLU A 271 -14.34 -14.84 -6.67
CA GLU A 271 -14.21 -14.95 -5.21
C GLU A 271 -15.35 -14.24 -4.48
N ILE A 272 -16.13 -13.43 -5.19
CA ILE A 272 -17.29 -12.73 -4.68
C ILE A 272 -18.46 -13.71 -4.65
N THR A 273 -18.74 -14.28 -3.49
CA THR A 273 -19.82 -15.27 -3.27
C THR A 273 -20.80 -14.74 -2.24
N GLY A 274 -22.03 -15.29 -2.24
CA GLY A 274 -23.04 -14.96 -1.21
C GLY A 274 -22.50 -15.22 0.20
N GLU A 275 -21.85 -16.37 0.43
CA GLU A 275 -21.25 -16.72 1.72
C GLU A 275 -20.21 -15.69 2.20
N LEU A 276 -19.37 -15.18 1.28
CA LEU A 276 -18.42 -14.13 1.61
C LEU A 276 -19.16 -12.84 1.99
N LEU A 277 -20.16 -12.44 1.20
CA LEU A 277 -20.88 -11.17 1.39
C LEU A 277 -21.75 -11.16 2.64
N ASP A 278 -22.24 -12.31 3.09
CA ASP A 278 -23.00 -12.46 4.35
C ASP A 278 -22.19 -12.00 5.57
N LEU A 279 -20.86 -12.01 5.49
CA LEU A 279 -20.00 -11.51 6.57
C LEU A 279 -20.14 -10.00 6.81
N TRP A 280 -20.57 -9.22 5.79
CA TRP A 280 -20.78 -7.76 5.90
C TRP A 280 -22.01 -7.36 6.72
N GLN A 281 -22.73 -8.31 7.32
CA GLN A 281 -23.66 -8.02 8.41
C GLN A 281 -22.92 -7.51 9.66
N ASP A 282 -21.64 -7.86 9.84
CA ASP A 282 -20.80 -7.26 10.87
C ASP A 282 -20.33 -5.86 10.42
N GLN A 283 -20.77 -4.83 11.14
CA GLN A 283 -20.48 -3.43 10.83
C GLN A 283 -19.00 -3.05 10.90
N ARG A 284 -18.14 -3.93 11.45
CA ARG A 284 -16.69 -3.72 11.45
C ARG A 284 -16.09 -3.95 10.07
N LEU A 285 -16.73 -4.75 9.21
CA LEU A 285 -16.30 -4.93 7.82
C LEU A 285 -16.61 -3.68 7.00
N CYS A 286 -15.58 -3.10 6.41
CA CYS A 286 -15.72 -1.92 5.57
C CYS A 286 -16.43 -2.26 4.26
N PRO A 287 -17.55 -1.59 3.90
CA PRO A 287 -18.29 -1.82 2.67
C PRO A 287 -17.53 -1.25 1.45
N HIS A 288 -16.36 -1.82 1.17
CA HIS A 288 -15.49 -1.44 0.08
C HIS A 288 -14.87 -2.69 -0.53
N PHE A 289 -15.04 -2.84 -1.84
CA PHE A 289 -14.54 -3.97 -2.62
C PHE A 289 -13.62 -3.47 -3.73
N HIS A 290 -12.39 -3.92 -3.72
CA HIS A 290 -11.47 -3.69 -4.82
C HIS A 290 -11.46 -4.95 -5.69
N ILE A 291 -12.02 -4.84 -6.91
CA ILE A 291 -12.16 -5.95 -7.86
C ILE A 291 -11.38 -5.60 -9.13
N PRO A 292 -10.16 -6.15 -9.35
CA PRO A 292 -9.33 -5.79 -10.49
C PRO A 292 -9.98 -6.24 -11.81
N LEU A 293 -10.46 -5.28 -12.62
CA LEU A 293 -11.07 -5.55 -13.94
C LEU A 293 -10.04 -5.94 -14.99
N GLN A 294 -8.89 -5.27 -14.98
CA GLN A 294 -7.79 -5.38 -15.94
C GLN A 294 -8.15 -4.93 -17.37
N SER A 295 -9.25 -5.39 -17.98
CA SER A 295 -9.80 -4.95 -19.26
C SER A 295 -11.30 -5.21 -19.32
N GLY A 296 -12.05 -4.35 -19.98
CA GLY A 296 -13.47 -4.56 -20.28
C GLY A 296 -13.72 -5.24 -21.63
N SER A 297 -12.72 -5.87 -22.22
CA SER A 297 -12.78 -6.61 -23.47
C SER A 297 -12.42 -8.08 -23.27
N ASP A 298 -13.34 -9.00 -23.58
CA ASP A 298 -13.12 -10.44 -23.39
C ASP A 298 -11.92 -10.99 -24.19
N PRO A 299 -11.70 -10.61 -25.45
CA PRO A 299 -10.48 -10.99 -26.18
C PRO A 299 -9.19 -10.58 -25.47
N VAL A 300 -9.15 -9.37 -24.90
CA VAL A 300 -8.00 -8.88 -24.13
C VAL A 300 -7.85 -9.63 -22.81
N LEU A 301 -8.95 -9.88 -22.08
CA LEU A 301 -8.94 -10.69 -20.84
C LEU A 301 -8.40 -12.09 -21.12
N ALA A 302 -8.82 -12.73 -22.21
CA ALA A 302 -8.31 -14.03 -22.63
C ALA A 302 -6.80 -13.99 -22.94
N ALA A 303 -6.34 -12.97 -23.67
CA ALA A 303 -4.92 -12.76 -23.97
C ALA A 303 -4.10 -12.46 -22.69
N MET A 304 -4.69 -11.79 -21.71
CA MET A 304 -4.13 -11.58 -20.37
C MET A 304 -4.11 -12.84 -19.49
N ARG A 305 -4.76 -13.93 -19.96
CA ARG A 305 -5.00 -15.19 -19.21
C ARG A 305 -5.79 -14.96 -17.93
N ARG A 306 -6.82 -14.10 -18.00
CA ARG A 306 -7.77 -13.94 -16.91
C ARG A 306 -8.77 -15.09 -16.90
N ARG A 307 -9.23 -15.45 -15.69
CA ARG A 307 -10.13 -16.60 -15.47
C ARG A 307 -11.60 -16.18 -15.34
N TYR A 308 -11.95 -15.03 -15.88
CA TYR A 308 -13.31 -14.49 -15.90
C TYR A 308 -13.55 -13.71 -17.19
N THR A 309 -14.82 -13.57 -17.53
CA THR A 309 -15.33 -12.71 -18.61
C THR A 309 -15.87 -11.38 -18.05
N THR A 310 -16.13 -10.44 -18.94
CA THR A 310 -16.82 -9.17 -18.59
C THR A 310 -18.20 -9.44 -17.98
N ALA A 311 -18.96 -10.41 -18.49
CA ALA A 311 -20.27 -10.80 -17.93
C ALA A 311 -20.16 -11.33 -16.48
N GLN A 312 -19.17 -12.18 -16.19
CA GLN A 312 -18.92 -12.68 -14.84
C GLN A 312 -18.47 -11.56 -13.89
N PHE A 313 -17.66 -10.63 -14.39
CA PHE A 313 -17.26 -9.46 -13.64
C PHE A 313 -18.47 -8.58 -13.27
N ALA A 314 -19.32 -8.27 -14.25
CA ALA A 314 -20.55 -7.50 -14.03
C ALA A 314 -21.45 -8.17 -13.01
N GLY A 315 -21.64 -9.51 -13.10
CA GLY A 315 -22.43 -10.27 -12.14
C GLY A 315 -21.88 -10.18 -10.71
N ALA A 316 -20.54 -10.21 -10.55
CA ALA A 316 -19.92 -10.04 -9.23
C ALA A 316 -20.15 -8.62 -8.65
N VAL A 317 -20.03 -7.57 -9.47
CA VAL A 317 -20.32 -6.18 -9.06
C VAL A 317 -21.79 -6.00 -8.67
N GLU A 318 -22.70 -6.57 -9.45
CA GLU A 318 -24.14 -6.54 -9.15
C GLU A 318 -24.47 -7.27 -7.84
N LEU A 319 -23.84 -8.43 -7.61
CA LEU A 319 -24.00 -9.18 -6.37
C LEU A 319 -23.57 -8.36 -5.15
N VAL A 320 -22.42 -7.67 -5.22
CA VAL A 320 -21.95 -6.75 -4.16
C VAL A 320 -22.96 -5.64 -3.91
N ARG A 321 -23.43 -4.95 -4.96
CA ARG A 321 -24.34 -3.82 -4.83
C ARG A 321 -25.69 -4.21 -4.26
N ARG A 322 -26.19 -5.38 -4.63
CA ARG A 322 -27.45 -5.92 -4.11
C ARG A 322 -27.33 -6.33 -2.64
N ALA A 323 -26.23 -6.98 -2.28
CA ALA A 323 -26.00 -7.46 -0.92
C ALA A 323 -25.65 -6.33 0.06
N ILE A 324 -24.91 -5.33 -0.41
CA ILE A 324 -24.33 -4.26 0.44
C ILE A 324 -24.59 -2.90 -0.23
N PRO A 325 -25.81 -2.34 -0.09
CA PRO A 325 -26.15 -1.04 -0.68
C PRO A 325 -25.18 0.07 -0.22
N GLY A 326 -24.72 0.90 -1.17
CA GLY A 326 -23.76 1.97 -0.92
C GLY A 326 -22.31 1.53 -0.70
N ALA A 327 -21.98 0.26 -0.98
CA ALA A 327 -20.59 -0.20 -1.02
C ALA A 327 -19.81 0.54 -2.12
N GLY A 328 -18.56 0.92 -1.79
CA GLY A 328 -17.60 1.39 -2.79
C GLY A 328 -17.04 0.20 -3.57
N VAL A 329 -17.11 0.25 -4.90
CA VAL A 329 -16.48 -0.74 -5.77
C VAL A 329 -15.37 -0.05 -6.56
N THR A 330 -14.14 -0.49 -6.37
CA THR A 330 -12.96 0.06 -7.04
C THR A 330 -12.30 -0.97 -7.93
N ALA A 331 -11.63 -0.53 -8.99
CA ALA A 331 -10.99 -1.44 -9.95
C ALA A 331 -9.60 -0.97 -10.40
N ASP A 332 -8.84 -1.89 -10.97
CA ASP A 332 -7.63 -1.61 -11.75
C ASP A 332 -7.90 -1.93 -13.22
N VAL A 333 -7.42 -1.09 -14.13
CA VAL A 333 -7.51 -1.29 -15.59
C VAL A 333 -6.13 -1.08 -16.22
N ILE A 334 -5.77 -1.97 -17.14
CA ILE A 334 -4.55 -1.88 -17.95
C ILE A 334 -4.98 -1.54 -19.38
N VAL A 335 -4.48 -0.43 -19.91
CA VAL A 335 -4.72 -0.01 -21.29
C VAL A 335 -3.49 -0.26 -22.17
N GLY A 336 -3.70 -0.55 -23.44
CA GLY A 336 -2.62 -0.81 -24.41
C GLY A 336 -1.91 -2.14 -24.18
N PHE A 337 -2.63 -3.15 -23.72
CA PHE A 337 -2.12 -4.52 -23.68
C PHE A 337 -1.86 -5.04 -25.11
N PRO A 338 -0.86 -5.91 -25.36
CA PRO A 338 -0.62 -6.47 -26.69
C PRO A 338 -1.88 -7.09 -27.30
N GLY A 339 -2.22 -6.67 -28.51
CA GLY A 339 -3.43 -7.08 -29.20
C GLY A 339 -4.69 -6.25 -28.90
N GLU A 340 -4.61 -5.26 -27.99
CA GLU A 340 -5.71 -4.31 -27.80
C GLU A 340 -5.75 -3.32 -28.99
N GLY A 341 -6.69 -3.51 -29.89
CA GLY A 341 -7.01 -2.55 -30.95
C GLY A 341 -7.98 -1.46 -30.47
N ASP A 342 -8.48 -0.66 -31.41
CA ASP A 342 -9.40 0.45 -31.07
C ASP A 342 -10.80 -0.06 -30.72
N ASN A 343 -11.20 -1.23 -31.24
CA ASN A 343 -12.46 -1.86 -30.86
C ASN A 343 -12.41 -2.36 -29.42
N GLU A 344 -11.38 -3.13 -29.07
CA GLU A 344 -11.18 -3.67 -27.73
C GLU A 344 -11.05 -2.55 -26.68
N PHE A 345 -10.39 -1.45 -27.05
CA PHE A 345 -10.31 -0.29 -26.16
C PHE A 345 -11.68 0.38 -25.98
N ARG A 346 -12.47 0.56 -27.05
CA ARG A 346 -13.83 1.12 -26.95
C ARG A 346 -14.75 0.24 -26.09
N ASP A 347 -14.68 -1.08 -26.29
CA ASP A 347 -15.41 -2.05 -25.47
C ASP A 347 -15.04 -1.90 -23.98
N SER A 348 -13.73 -1.81 -23.70
CA SER A 348 -13.19 -1.65 -22.35
C SER A 348 -13.65 -0.34 -21.71
N LEU A 349 -13.65 0.76 -22.47
CA LEU A 349 -14.12 2.08 -22.01
C LEU A 349 -15.62 2.04 -21.69
N SER A 350 -16.43 1.52 -22.61
CA SER A 350 -17.89 1.42 -22.45
C SER A 350 -18.26 0.52 -21.28
N PHE A 351 -17.57 -0.62 -21.14
CA PHE A 351 -17.80 -1.53 -20.03
C PHE A 351 -17.45 -0.88 -18.68
N ALA A 352 -16.29 -0.24 -18.58
CA ALA A 352 -15.86 0.45 -17.36
C ALA A 352 -16.83 1.58 -16.97
N GLN A 353 -17.36 2.33 -17.95
CA GLN A 353 -18.39 3.36 -17.74
C GLN A 353 -19.69 2.74 -17.21
N ALA A 354 -20.14 1.63 -17.78
CA ALA A 354 -21.36 0.94 -17.32
C ALA A 354 -21.23 0.40 -15.90
N MET A 355 -20.03 0.03 -15.47
CA MET A 355 -19.77 -0.46 -14.12
C MET A 355 -19.82 0.61 -13.03
N GLN A 356 -19.79 1.90 -13.35
CA GLN A 356 -19.92 3.00 -12.39
C GLN A 356 -19.06 2.79 -11.13
N PHE A 357 -17.78 2.60 -11.30
CA PHE A 357 -16.86 2.40 -10.19
C PHE A 357 -16.77 3.63 -9.28
N SER A 358 -16.59 3.40 -7.98
CA SER A 358 -16.38 4.47 -7.01
C SER A 358 -14.96 5.07 -7.09
N ASP A 359 -14.00 4.31 -7.63
CA ASP A 359 -12.64 4.74 -7.97
C ASP A 359 -12.02 3.70 -8.92
N MET A 360 -11.05 4.10 -9.75
CA MET A 360 -10.37 3.21 -10.68
C MET A 360 -8.94 3.67 -10.94
N HIS A 361 -8.00 2.74 -10.84
CA HIS A 361 -6.62 2.98 -11.20
C HIS A 361 -6.38 2.54 -12.65
N VAL A 362 -5.89 3.45 -13.45
CA VAL A 362 -5.56 3.21 -14.86
C VAL A 362 -4.06 3.09 -15.03
N PHE A 363 -3.62 1.98 -15.61
CA PHE A 363 -2.21 1.69 -15.88
C PHE A 363 -1.97 1.50 -17.37
N PRO A 364 -1.04 2.22 -18.01
CA PRO A 364 -0.55 1.80 -19.31
C PRO A 364 0.19 0.47 -19.16
N TYR A 365 -0.04 -0.46 -20.09
CA TYR A 365 0.70 -1.73 -20.11
C TYR A 365 2.20 -1.48 -20.10
N SER A 366 2.88 -2.09 -19.15
CA SER A 366 4.32 -2.00 -18.97
C SER A 366 4.98 -3.33 -19.30
N ARG A 367 5.84 -3.39 -20.32
CA ARG A 367 6.61 -4.58 -20.67
C ARG A 367 7.51 -4.97 -19.49
N ARG A 368 7.35 -6.21 -19.00
CA ARG A 368 8.17 -6.72 -17.88
C ARG A 368 8.96 -7.93 -18.36
N PRO A 369 10.31 -7.87 -18.39
CA PRO A 369 11.13 -9.04 -18.67
C PRO A 369 10.74 -10.22 -17.79
N GLY A 370 10.57 -11.37 -18.40
CA GLY A 370 10.14 -12.58 -17.67
C GLY A 370 8.64 -12.83 -17.68
N THR A 371 7.80 -11.94 -18.19
CA THR A 371 6.36 -12.19 -18.41
C THR A 371 6.09 -12.63 -19.84
N SER A 372 5.03 -13.41 -20.05
CA SER A 372 4.71 -13.91 -21.41
C SER A 372 4.18 -12.82 -22.34
N ALA A 373 3.57 -11.77 -21.80
CA ALA A 373 3.05 -10.66 -22.61
C ALA A 373 4.13 -9.88 -23.38
N VAL A 374 5.40 -9.97 -22.95
CA VAL A 374 6.52 -9.34 -23.68
C VAL A 374 6.70 -9.92 -25.07
N TYR A 375 6.36 -11.20 -25.23
CA TYR A 375 6.54 -11.97 -26.48
C TYR A 375 5.28 -12.00 -27.37
N LEU A 376 4.16 -11.42 -26.90
CA LEU A 376 2.95 -11.33 -27.73
C LEU A 376 3.13 -10.34 -28.87
N GLY A 377 2.59 -10.69 -30.02
CA GLY A 377 2.45 -9.75 -31.14
C GLY A 377 1.48 -8.61 -30.83
N GLY A 378 1.38 -7.63 -31.75
CA GLY A 378 0.42 -6.53 -31.57
C GLY A 378 0.74 -5.59 -30.41
N GLN A 379 2.02 -5.37 -30.11
CA GLN A 379 2.44 -4.39 -29.11
C GLN A 379 1.93 -2.99 -29.46
N VAL A 380 1.25 -2.35 -28.53
CA VAL A 380 0.65 -1.02 -28.70
C VAL A 380 1.71 0.06 -28.54
N ALA A 381 1.69 1.06 -29.42
CA ALA A 381 2.61 2.20 -29.38
C ALA A 381 2.45 3.02 -28.10
N GLU A 382 3.53 3.59 -27.58
CA GLU A 382 3.51 4.34 -26.31
C GLU A 382 2.57 5.57 -26.36
N GLN A 383 2.45 6.23 -27.54
CA GLN A 383 1.51 7.34 -27.70
C GLN A 383 0.07 6.87 -27.55
N ALA A 384 -0.32 5.78 -28.21
CA ALA A 384 -1.66 5.21 -28.09
C ALA A 384 -1.98 4.79 -26.63
N LYS A 385 -1.01 4.24 -25.90
CA LYS A 385 -1.20 3.95 -24.46
C LYS A 385 -1.47 5.21 -23.64
N LYS A 386 -0.76 6.31 -23.92
CA LYS A 386 -0.97 7.60 -23.25
C LYS A 386 -2.36 8.15 -23.54
N ASP A 387 -2.78 8.13 -24.80
CA ASP A 387 -4.07 8.65 -25.24
C ASP A 387 -5.22 7.83 -24.66
N ARG A 388 -5.11 6.50 -24.67
CA ARG A 388 -6.07 5.59 -24.04
C ARG A 388 -6.13 5.76 -22.52
N SER A 389 -4.97 5.95 -21.86
CA SER A 389 -4.93 6.24 -20.43
C SER A 389 -5.67 7.54 -20.09
N ALA A 390 -5.44 8.60 -20.87
CA ALA A 390 -6.09 9.89 -20.66
C ALA A 390 -7.62 9.78 -20.81
N GLN A 391 -8.11 9.08 -21.86
CA GLN A 391 -9.53 8.86 -22.08
C GLN A 391 -10.17 8.04 -20.95
N MET A 392 -9.52 6.95 -20.53
CA MET A 392 -10.02 6.09 -19.44
C MET A 392 -10.06 6.83 -18.10
N ILE A 393 -9.06 7.67 -17.80
CA ILE A 393 -9.01 8.49 -16.59
C ILE A 393 -10.12 9.57 -16.62
N ALA A 394 -10.32 10.23 -17.75
CA ALA A 394 -11.38 11.24 -17.89
C ALA A 394 -12.77 10.62 -17.65
N MET A 395 -13.07 9.49 -18.29
CA MET A 395 -14.31 8.75 -18.06
C MET A 395 -14.49 8.33 -16.59
N ALA A 396 -13.41 7.82 -15.99
CA ALA A 396 -13.44 7.38 -14.59
C ALA A 396 -13.75 8.53 -13.62
N SER A 397 -13.25 9.74 -13.89
CA SER A 397 -13.49 10.93 -13.05
C SER A 397 -14.97 11.26 -12.91
N ASP A 398 -15.74 11.10 -13.99
CA ASP A 398 -17.20 11.33 -13.98
C ASP A 398 -17.91 10.28 -13.09
N GLY A 399 -17.50 9.02 -13.19
CA GLY A 399 -18.03 7.94 -12.35
C GLY A 399 -17.75 8.16 -10.87
N PHE A 400 -16.55 8.61 -10.53
CA PHE A 400 -16.15 8.91 -9.14
C PHE A 400 -16.99 10.06 -8.56
N SER A 401 -17.20 11.11 -9.35
CA SER A 401 -18.06 12.25 -8.94
C SER A 401 -19.48 11.78 -8.73
N GLY A 402 -20.02 10.92 -9.60
CA GLY A 402 -21.36 10.32 -9.47
C GLY A 402 -21.51 9.50 -8.19
N PHE A 403 -20.55 8.64 -7.88
CA PHE A 403 -20.57 7.86 -6.64
C PHE A 403 -20.52 8.76 -5.40
N ARG A 404 -19.62 9.74 -5.35
CA ARG A 404 -19.53 10.66 -4.21
C ARG A 404 -20.83 11.45 -4.04
N SER A 405 -21.41 11.94 -5.14
CA SER A 405 -22.69 12.66 -5.13
C SER A 405 -23.83 11.80 -4.55
N SER A 406 -23.88 10.52 -4.89
CA SER A 406 -24.87 9.58 -4.35
C SER A 406 -24.76 9.34 -2.84
N GLN A 407 -23.64 9.71 -2.24
CA GLN A 407 -23.40 9.56 -0.80
C GLN A 407 -23.69 10.85 -0.01
N LEU A 408 -23.96 11.98 -0.67
CA LEU A 408 -24.27 13.22 0.02
C LEU A 408 -25.57 13.08 0.82
N GLY A 409 -25.62 13.71 1.97
CA GLY A 409 -26.71 13.60 2.93
C GLY A 409 -26.65 12.35 3.82
N LEU A 410 -25.91 11.32 3.43
CA LEU A 410 -25.78 10.10 4.23
C LEU A 410 -24.79 10.29 5.37
N THR A 411 -25.03 9.59 6.48
CA THR A 411 -24.10 9.50 7.60
C THR A 411 -23.23 8.27 7.44
N ARG A 412 -21.90 8.44 7.57
CA ARG A 412 -20.90 7.38 7.44
C ARG A 412 -19.97 7.33 8.64
N ARG A 413 -19.40 6.16 8.91
CA ARG A 413 -18.32 5.99 9.88
C ARG A 413 -17.02 6.46 9.25
N ILE A 414 -16.42 7.51 9.80
CA ILE A 414 -15.19 8.12 9.27
C ILE A 414 -14.05 7.89 10.24
N LEU A 415 -12.94 7.35 9.74
CA LEU A 415 -11.68 7.28 10.45
C LEU A 415 -10.86 8.51 10.12
N TRP A 416 -10.63 9.36 11.13
CA TRP A 416 -9.85 10.57 11.00
C TRP A 416 -8.35 10.27 11.13
N GLU A 417 -7.56 10.73 10.15
CA GLU A 417 -6.16 10.33 10.03
C GLU A 417 -5.20 11.47 10.40
N THR A 418 -5.30 12.59 9.69
CA THR A 418 -4.33 13.67 9.79
C THR A 418 -5.00 15.02 9.81
N GLN A 419 -4.33 15.97 10.50
CA GLN A 419 -4.67 17.37 10.44
C GLN A 419 -3.74 18.07 9.44
N ARG A 420 -4.29 18.97 8.64
CA ARG A 420 -3.54 19.74 7.67
C ARG A 420 -4.08 21.17 7.57
N GLN A 421 -3.26 22.09 7.08
CA GLN A 421 -3.70 23.44 6.78
C GLN A 421 -4.31 23.49 5.37
N ARG A 422 -5.47 24.15 5.24
CA ARG A 422 -6.14 24.41 3.98
C ARG A 422 -6.76 25.79 4.06
N ASP A 423 -6.43 26.70 3.11
CA ASP A 423 -6.96 28.07 3.03
C ASP A 423 -6.88 28.84 4.37
N GLY A 424 -5.78 28.66 5.11
CA GLY A 424 -5.56 29.27 6.42
C GLY A 424 -6.25 28.61 7.60
N ALA A 425 -7.15 27.64 7.38
CA ALA A 425 -7.84 26.87 8.41
C ALA A 425 -7.20 25.50 8.64
N LEU A 426 -7.27 24.99 9.88
CA LEU A 426 -6.91 23.62 10.20
C LEU A 426 -8.09 22.71 9.90
N ILE A 427 -7.89 21.72 9.04
CA ILE A 427 -8.90 20.71 8.72
C ILE A 427 -8.39 19.30 9.06
N TRP A 428 -9.30 18.44 9.50
CA TRP A 428 -9.08 17.02 9.61
C TRP A 428 -9.36 16.35 8.28
N SER A 429 -8.48 15.44 7.86
CA SER A 429 -8.69 14.54 6.73
C SER A 429 -8.97 13.13 7.24
N GLY A 430 -9.97 12.46 6.67
CA GLY A 430 -10.39 11.13 7.06
C GLY A 430 -10.79 10.27 5.87
N LEU A 431 -11.13 9.01 6.17
CA LEU A 431 -11.58 8.03 5.20
C LEU A 431 -12.87 7.38 5.69
N THR A 432 -13.92 7.40 4.86
CA THR A 432 -15.17 6.69 5.15
C THR A 432 -14.95 5.17 5.14
N ASP A 433 -15.89 4.45 5.69
CA ASP A 433 -15.90 2.98 5.61
C ASP A 433 -15.98 2.47 4.17
N ASN A 434 -16.68 3.16 3.25
CA ASN A 434 -16.76 2.83 1.83
C ASN A 434 -15.71 3.51 0.93
N TYR A 435 -14.63 4.01 1.53
CA TYR A 435 -13.40 4.46 0.86
C TYR A 435 -13.44 5.85 0.22
N ILE A 436 -14.31 6.76 0.68
CA ILE A 436 -14.33 8.16 0.24
C ILE A 436 -13.40 9.00 1.11
N ARG A 437 -12.54 9.80 0.50
CA ARG A 437 -11.72 10.79 1.20
C ARG A 437 -12.59 11.97 1.60
N VAL A 438 -12.57 12.31 2.89
CA VAL A 438 -13.38 13.40 3.47
C VAL A 438 -12.51 14.35 4.27
N TYR A 439 -13.07 15.56 4.51
CA TYR A 439 -12.47 16.51 5.43
C TYR A 439 -13.56 17.20 6.29
N THR A 440 -13.12 17.74 7.43
CA THR A 440 -13.97 18.56 8.32
C THR A 440 -13.13 19.65 8.99
N ASN A 441 -13.75 20.78 9.27
CA ASN A 441 -13.19 21.87 10.06
C ASN A 441 -13.54 21.78 11.55
N ASN A 442 -14.01 20.62 12.01
CA ASN A 442 -14.37 20.40 13.40
C ASN A 442 -13.16 20.74 14.32
N PRO A 443 -13.35 21.59 15.37
CA PRO A 443 -12.26 22.04 16.25
C PRO A 443 -11.80 20.95 17.23
N GLY A 444 -12.54 19.86 17.37
CA GLY A 444 -12.22 18.74 18.27
C GLY A 444 -10.97 17.98 17.84
N LYS A 445 -10.33 17.29 18.78
CA LYS A 445 -9.21 16.38 18.50
C LYS A 445 -9.75 15.08 17.91
N LEU A 446 -9.62 14.91 16.59
CA LEU A 446 -10.14 13.76 15.86
C LEU A 446 -9.07 12.73 15.48
N ALA A 447 -7.79 13.02 15.69
CA ALA A 447 -6.71 12.10 15.29
C ALA A 447 -6.95 10.68 15.81
N ASN A 448 -6.86 9.70 14.88
CA ASN A 448 -7.02 8.28 15.20
C ASN A 448 -8.35 7.92 15.87
N THR A 449 -9.44 8.63 15.54
CA THR A 449 -10.78 8.35 16.04
C THR A 449 -11.72 7.95 14.90
N ILE A 450 -12.72 7.13 15.23
CA ILE A 450 -13.82 6.82 14.33
C ILE A 450 -15.06 7.54 14.84
N THR A 451 -15.66 8.40 14.02
CA THR A 451 -16.93 9.09 14.33
C THR A 451 -17.96 8.86 13.24
N GLN A 452 -19.22 9.07 13.60
CA GLN A 452 -20.28 9.27 12.62
C GLN A 452 -20.18 10.70 12.09
N ALA A 453 -20.28 10.87 10.77
CA ALA A 453 -20.34 12.18 10.16
C ALA A 453 -21.22 12.17 8.90
N GLN A 454 -22.00 13.23 8.72
CA GLN A 454 -22.82 13.43 7.54
C GLN A 454 -21.96 13.99 6.41
N LEU A 455 -22.06 13.41 5.22
CA LEU A 455 -21.43 13.89 4.00
C LEU A 455 -22.25 15.05 3.45
N VAL A 456 -21.65 16.23 3.32
CA VAL A 456 -22.41 17.47 3.12
C VAL A 456 -22.29 17.97 1.69
N GLU A 457 -21.07 18.05 1.15
CA GLU A 457 -20.79 18.74 -0.11
C GLU A 457 -19.57 18.14 -0.81
N LEU A 458 -19.63 18.11 -2.14
CA LEU A 458 -18.46 17.80 -2.96
C LEU A 458 -17.53 19.01 -3.07
N ASP A 459 -16.24 18.76 -2.91
CA ASP A 459 -15.21 19.77 -3.02
C ASP A 459 -13.99 19.16 -3.74
N GLY A 460 -13.97 19.27 -5.05
CA GLY A 460 -13.02 18.61 -5.92
C GLY A 460 -13.03 17.09 -5.72
N ASP A 461 -11.86 16.53 -5.37
CA ASP A 461 -11.70 15.10 -5.12
C ASP A 461 -12.09 14.65 -3.71
N GLN A 462 -12.57 15.55 -2.87
CA GLN A 462 -12.91 15.28 -1.49
C GLN A 462 -14.38 15.61 -1.20
N VAL A 463 -14.88 15.15 -0.07
CA VAL A 463 -16.22 15.46 0.41
C VAL A 463 -16.10 16.15 1.76
N ALA A 464 -16.77 17.29 1.91
CA ALA A 464 -16.91 17.94 3.21
C ALA A 464 -17.82 17.09 4.10
N ALA A 465 -17.45 16.90 5.36
CA ALA A 465 -18.20 16.11 6.32
C ALA A 465 -18.44 16.87 7.63
N ARG A 466 -19.63 16.73 8.19
CA ARG A 466 -20.01 17.31 9.47
C ARG A 466 -20.13 16.18 10.50
N VAL A 467 -19.31 16.20 11.52
CA VAL A 467 -19.37 15.26 12.65
C VAL A 467 -20.70 15.43 13.37
N VAL A 468 -21.41 14.33 13.66
CA VAL A 468 -22.72 14.28 14.32
C VAL A 468 -22.58 13.68 15.72
#